data_926a8d9d4b8f0879fa3b8e14bf8751e2
#
_entry.id   926a8d9d4b8f0879fa3b8e14bf8751e2
#
_cell.length_a   1.000
_cell.length_b   1.000
_cell.length_c   1.000
_cell.angle_alpha   90.00
_cell.angle_beta   90.00
_cell.angle_gamma   90.00
#
_symmetry.space_group_name_H-M   'P 1'
#
loop_
_entity.id
_entity.type
_entity.pdbx_description
1 polymer ?
#
loop_
_entity_poly.entity_id
_entity_poly.type
_entity_poly.pdbx_seq_one_letter_code
_entity_poly.pdbx_strand_id
1 'polypeptide(L)'
;MKLIVFGATGGVGQEFIKMAVEQGHEVSAFVRTPEKLQTKSGVNIIQGDAFEATAVAEAIKGHDAVVSCIGTTEGPEKHTSIQKMGKNIADGMEAAGVKRIVYCASAGVNREIPGIAGKVVMKMLEKPLKDHRAALDYILSKDVIYTVARPMGLKNNPLELDYVESFDSVPNAARSIPRASVAHFLLKALTDEKYENTSVGLASAK
;
A
#
# COMPACT_ATOMS: atom_id res chain seq x y z
N MET A 1 0.00 1.09 -18.16
CA MET A 1 1.21 0.88 -17.34
C MET A 1 1.32 -0.59 -16.99
N LYS A 2 2.54 -1.06 -16.80
CA LYS A 2 2.84 -2.39 -16.23
C LYS A 2 3.05 -2.24 -14.73
N LEU A 3 2.15 -2.80 -13.95
CA LEU A 3 2.10 -2.64 -12.50
C LEU A 3 2.40 -3.95 -11.80
N ILE A 4 3.28 -3.92 -10.79
CA ILE A 4 3.45 -5.07 -9.89
C ILE A 4 2.87 -4.76 -8.51
N VAL A 5 2.03 -5.67 -8.00
CA VAL A 5 1.30 -5.51 -6.74
C VAL A 5 1.81 -6.47 -5.69
N PHE A 6 2.40 -5.93 -4.63
CA PHE A 6 2.73 -6.65 -3.40
C PHE A 6 1.59 -6.53 -2.39
N GLY A 7 1.28 -7.59 -1.66
CA GLY A 7 0.09 -7.64 -0.81
C GLY A 7 -1.22 -7.82 -1.60
N ALA A 8 -1.12 -8.38 -2.79
CA ALA A 8 -2.18 -8.59 -3.77
C ALA A 8 -3.39 -9.38 -3.23
N THR A 9 -3.19 -10.27 -2.27
CA THR A 9 -4.26 -11.07 -1.63
C THR A 9 -4.92 -10.38 -0.44
N GLY A 10 -4.41 -9.21 -0.02
CA GLY A 10 -5.03 -8.37 1.00
C GLY A 10 -6.25 -7.61 0.46
N GLY A 11 -7.13 -7.14 1.35
CA GLY A 11 -8.38 -6.52 0.92
C GLY A 11 -8.21 -5.28 0.04
N VAL A 12 -7.23 -4.40 0.31
CA VAL A 12 -6.93 -3.24 -0.56
C VAL A 12 -6.29 -3.69 -1.86
N GLY A 13 -5.35 -4.65 -1.81
CA GLY A 13 -4.66 -5.17 -2.99
C GLY A 13 -5.62 -5.84 -3.99
N GLN A 14 -6.62 -6.58 -3.50
CA GLN A 14 -7.63 -7.22 -4.36
C GLN A 14 -8.52 -6.20 -5.06
N GLU A 15 -9.00 -5.18 -4.33
CA GLU A 15 -9.77 -4.08 -4.93
C GLU A 15 -8.94 -3.29 -5.95
N PHE A 16 -7.65 -3.05 -5.63
CA PHE A 16 -6.74 -2.38 -6.55
C PHE A 16 -6.57 -3.16 -7.86
N ILE A 17 -6.28 -4.47 -7.77
CA ILE A 17 -6.09 -5.32 -8.95
C ILE A 17 -7.32 -5.31 -9.85
N LYS A 18 -8.51 -5.47 -9.25
CA LYS A 18 -9.77 -5.44 -9.98
C LYS A 18 -9.90 -4.14 -10.79
N MET A 19 -9.76 -2.99 -10.14
CA MET A 19 -9.89 -1.68 -10.78
C MET A 19 -8.80 -1.42 -11.83
N ALA A 20 -7.55 -1.84 -11.55
CA ALA A 20 -6.44 -1.63 -12.47
C ALA A 20 -6.61 -2.44 -13.77
N VAL A 21 -7.08 -3.69 -13.67
CA VAL A 21 -7.40 -4.51 -14.84
C VAL A 21 -8.58 -3.91 -15.63
N GLU A 22 -9.64 -3.47 -14.97
CA GLU A 22 -10.79 -2.81 -15.60
C GLU A 22 -10.40 -1.52 -16.33
N GLN A 23 -9.34 -0.83 -15.89
CA GLN A 23 -8.80 0.36 -16.57
C GLN A 23 -7.74 0.03 -17.64
N GLY A 24 -7.50 -1.24 -17.94
CA GLY A 24 -6.59 -1.67 -19.01
C GLY A 24 -5.10 -1.63 -18.64
N HIS A 25 -4.74 -1.63 -17.36
CA HIS A 25 -3.36 -1.80 -16.94
C HIS A 25 -2.91 -3.26 -17.06
N GLU A 26 -1.63 -3.48 -17.39
CA GLU A 26 -0.99 -4.78 -17.27
C GLU A 26 -0.61 -5.02 -15.81
N VAL A 27 -1.28 -5.95 -15.15
CA VAL A 27 -1.12 -6.17 -13.71
C VAL A 27 -0.43 -7.48 -13.41
N SER A 28 0.67 -7.43 -12.67
CA SER A 28 1.33 -8.59 -12.06
C SER A 28 1.03 -8.64 -10.56
N ALA A 29 0.51 -9.75 -10.07
CA ALA A 29 0.28 -9.99 -8.65
C ALA A 29 1.40 -10.86 -8.06
N PHE A 30 2.23 -10.30 -7.17
CA PHE A 30 3.24 -11.05 -6.46
C PHE A 30 2.65 -11.66 -5.19
N VAL A 31 2.53 -12.98 -5.15
CA VAL A 31 1.77 -13.68 -4.10
C VAL A 31 2.44 -14.97 -3.63
N ARG A 32 2.36 -15.26 -2.33
CA ARG A 32 2.80 -16.55 -1.78
C ARG A 32 1.83 -17.69 -2.09
N THR A 33 0.54 -17.38 -2.11
CA THR A 33 -0.56 -18.34 -2.22
C THR A 33 -1.52 -17.86 -3.31
N PRO A 34 -1.30 -18.24 -4.59
CA PRO A 34 -2.09 -17.80 -5.74
C PRO A 34 -3.61 -18.10 -5.62
N GLU A 35 -3.96 -19.15 -4.86
CA GLU A 35 -5.35 -19.57 -4.66
C GLU A 35 -6.18 -18.52 -3.91
N LYS A 36 -5.54 -17.66 -3.09
CA LYS A 36 -6.18 -16.58 -2.33
C LYS A 36 -6.49 -15.34 -3.17
N LEU A 37 -5.99 -15.29 -4.42
CA LEU A 37 -6.28 -14.19 -5.32
C LEU A 37 -7.68 -14.38 -5.92
N GLN A 38 -8.55 -13.38 -5.77
CA GLN A 38 -9.94 -13.44 -6.25
C GLN A 38 -10.02 -13.12 -7.74
N THR A 39 -9.40 -12.00 -8.17
CA THR A 39 -9.34 -11.61 -9.58
C THR A 39 -8.11 -12.23 -10.23
N LYS A 40 -8.30 -13.21 -11.11
CA LYS A 40 -7.22 -13.90 -11.83
C LYS A 40 -7.21 -13.57 -13.31
N SER A 41 -8.38 -13.29 -13.89
CA SER A 41 -8.50 -12.92 -15.30
C SER A 41 -7.81 -11.58 -15.57
N GLY A 42 -6.95 -11.53 -16.58
CA GLY A 42 -6.18 -10.33 -16.93
C GLY A 42 -5.02 -10.01 -15.99
N VAL A 43 -4.66 -10.93 -15.07
CA VAL A 43 -3.58 -10.76 -14.09
C VAL A 43 -2.47 -11.75 -14.35
N ASN A 44 -1.24 -11.27 -14.45
CA ASN A 44 -0.05 -12.10 -14.44
C ASN A 44 0.28 -12.50 -12.99
N ILE A 45 0.24 -13.78 -12.67
CA ILE A 45 0.49 -14.26 -11.30
C ILE A 45 1.94 -14.68 -11.17
N ILE A 46 2.67 -13.98 -10.31
CA ILE A 46 4.07 -14.30 -9.95
C ILE A 46 4.07 -14.90 -8.55
N GLN A 47 4.33 -16.20 -8.47
CA GLN A 47 4.41 -16.85 -7.15
C GLN A 47 5.77 -16.60 -6.51
N GLY A 48 5.78 -16.08 -5.28
CA GLY A 48 7.00 -15.82 -4.52
C GLY A 48 6.71 -15.28 -3.12
N ASP A 49 7.76 -15.20 -2.31
CA ASP A 49 7.68 -14.63 -0.96
C ASP A 49 8.41 -13.28 -0.93
N ALA A 50 7.75 -12.23 -0.44
CA ALA A 50 8.33 -10.90 -0.31
C ALA A 50 9.49 -10.83 0.73
N PHE A 51 9.68 -11.88 1.52
CA PHE A 51 10.85 -12.05 2.37
C PHE A 51 12.13 -12.46 1.60
N GLU A 52 11.98 -12.94 0.36
CA GLU A 52 13.08 -13.41 -0.49
C GLU A 52 13.50 -12.28 -1.44
N ALA A 53 14.62 -11.60 -1.10
CA ALA A 53 15.07 -10.40 -1.82
C ALA A 53 15.31 -10.66 -3.33
N THR A 54 15.88 -11.81 -3.69
CA THR A 54 16.13 -12.18 -5.09
C THR A 54 14.83 -12.35 -5.86
N ALA A 55 13.84 -13.03 -5.28
CA ALA A 55 12.53 -13.22 -5.92
C ALA A 55 11.80 -11.90 -6.13
N VAL A 56 11.89 -10.98 -5.17
CA VAL A 56 11.32 -9.63 -5.26
C VAL A 56 12.00 -8.83 -6.38
N ALA A 57 13.34 -8.82 -6.42
CA ALA A 57 14.09 -8.08 -7.43
C ALA A 57 13.80 -8.58 -8.85
N GLU A 58 13.74 -9.91 -9.05
CA GLU A 58 13.41 -10.48 -10.35
C GLU A 58 11.96 -10.14 -10.76
N ALA A 59 11.02 -10.19 -9.81
CA ALA A 59 9.62 -9.90 -10.07
C ALA A 59 9.37 -8.44 -10.48
N ILE A 60 10.15 -7.47 -9.96
CA ILE A 60 9.98 -6.04 -10.26
C ILE A 60 10.47 -5.67 -11.66
N LYS A 61 11.40 -6.43 -12.24
CA LYS A 61 11.97 -6.13 -13.56
C LYS A 61 10.90 -5.95 -14.64
N GLY A 62 11.06 -4.92 -15.46
CA GLY A 62 10.18 -4.62 -16.60
C GLY A 62 8.80 -4.04 -16.24
N HIS A 63 8.58 -3.66 -14.98
CA HIS A 63 7.38 -2.94 -14.57
C HIS A 63 7.63 -1.43 -14.53
N ASP A 64 6.58 -0.64 -14.74
CA ASP A 64 6.63 0.83 -14.70
C ASP A 64 6.51 1.35 -13.27
N ALA A 65 5.75 0.65 -12.42
CA ALA A 65 5.52 1.07 -11.04
C ALA A 65 5.25 -0.12 -10.10
N VAL A 66 5.59 0.09 -8.83
CA VAL A 66 5.27 -0.80 -7.72
C VAL A 66 4.07 -0.30 -6.95
N VAL A 67 3.15 -1.20 -6.65
CA VAL A 67 2.01 -0.99 -5.76
C VAL A 67 2.19 -1.85 -4.52
N SER A 68 2.39 -1.23 -3.37
CA SER A 68 2.59 -1.94 -2.11
C SER A 68 1.36 -1.82 -1.21
N CYS A 69 0.62 -2.92 -1.10
CA CYS A 69 -0.47 -3.12 -0.15
C CYS A 69 -0.08 -4.15 0.92
N ILE A 70 1.23 -4.24 1.24
CA ILE A 70 1.72 -5.16 2.26
C ILE A 70 1.18 -4.77 3.63
N GLY A 71 0.89 -5.77 4.44
CA GLY A 71 0.41 -5.62 5.81
C GLY A 71 0.85 -6.78 6.68
N THR A 72 0.51 -6.73 7.95
CA THR A 72 0.77 -7.85 8.88
C THR A 72 -0.08 -9.06 8.48
N THR A 73 0.57 -10.14 8.09
CA THR A 73 -0.09 -11.39 7.69
C THR A 73 -0.17 -12.42 8.83
N GLU A 74 0.50 -12.16 9.93
CA GLU A 74 0.61 -13.08 11.06
C GLU A 74 0.47 -12.29 12.36
N GLY A 75 -0.19 -12.88 13.36
CA GLY A 75 -0.60 -12.26 14.62
C GLY A 75 0.44 -11.37 15.33
N PRO A 76 0.12 -10.86 16.50
CA PRO A 76 0.83 -9.73 17.13
C PRO A 76 2.32 -9.95 17.47
N GLU A 77 2.86 -11.13 17.24
CA GLU A 77 4.23 -11.48 17.64
C GLU A 77 5.32 -11.32 16.55
N LYS A 78 4.97 -11.18 15.26
CA LYS A 78 5.95 -11.04 14.16
C LYS A 78 5.92 -9.63 13.54
N HIS A 79 6.57 -8.69 14.20
CA HIS A 79 6.42 -7.24 13.93
C HIS A 79 7.48 -6.61 13.03
N THR A 80 8.43 -7.37 12.50
CA THR A 80 9.43 -6.85 11.54
C THR A 80 9.15 -7.28 10.10
N SER A 81 7.97 -7.84 9.85
CA SER A 81 7.61 -8.40 8.55
C SER A 81 7.46 -7.34 7.47
N ILE A 82 6.78 -6.22 7.78
CA ILE A 82 6.55 -5.11 6.85
C ILE A 82 7.86 -4.41 6.53
N GLN A 83 8.69 -4.15 7.55
CA GLN A 83 10.01 -3.54 7.38
C GLN A 83 10.90 -4.36 6.43
N LYS A 84 11.00 -5.68 6.65
CA LYS A 84 11.82 -6.56 5.81
C LYS A 84 11.31 -6.62 4.37
N MET A 85 9.99 -6.81 4.19
CA MET A 85 9.39 -6.82 2.86
C MET A 85 9.54 -5.47 2.15
N GLY A 86 9.31 -4.35 2.86
CA GLY A 86 9.51 -3.00 2.33
C GLY A 86 10.94 -2.73 1.90
N LYS A 87 11.93 -3.21 2.69
CA LYS A 87 13.34 -3.16 2.31
C LYS A 87 13.62 -3.93 1.03
N ASN A 88 13.16 -5.17 0.92
CA ASN A 88 13.36 -5.99 -0.27
C ASN A 88 12.72 -5.35 -1.51
N ILE A 89 11.53 -4.75 -1.37
CA ILE A 89 10.86 -4.01 -2.46
C ILE A 89 11.71 -2.81 -2.89
N ALA A 90 12.19 -2.00 -1.95
CA ALA A 90 12.99 -0.82 -2.27
C ALA A 90 14.31 -1.17 -2.95
N ASP A 91 15.02 -2.20 -2.45
CA ASP A 91 16.27 -2.69 -3.05
C ASP A 91 16.01 -3.31 -4.44
N GLY A 92 14.89 -4.03 -4.60
CA GLY A 92 14.48 -4.58 -5.89
C GLY A 92 14.12 -3.50 -6.92
N MET A 93 13.45 -2.42 -6.48
CA MET A 93 13.16 -1.26 -7.33
C MET A 93 14.45 -0.58 -7.80
N GLU A 94 15.39 -0.33 -6.90
CA GLU A 94 16.68 0.26 -7.21
C GLU A 94 17.46 -0.61 -8.23
N ALA A 95 17.52 -1.92 -7.99
CA ALA A 95 18.20 -2.86 -8.89
C ALA A 95 17.54 -2.96 -10.28
N ALA A 96 16.22 -2.80 -10.36
CA ALA A 96 15.47 -2.85 -11.61
C ALA A 96 15.33 -1.49 -12.31
N GLY A 97 15.78 -0.38 -11.69
CA GLY A 97 15.61 0.98 -12.21
C GLY A 97 14.16 1.48 -12.18
N VAL A 98 13.27 0.85 -11.41
CA VAL A 98 11.87 1.26 -11.25
C VAL A 98 11.76 2.28 -10.14
N LYS A 99 11.30 3.49 -10.48
CA LYS A 99 11.28 4.62 -9.52
C LYS A 99 9.91 4.88 -8.90
N ARG A 100 8.80 4.57 -9.58
CA ARG A 100 7.45 4.89 -9.12
C ARG A 100 6.92 3.86 -8.13
N ILE A 101 6.52 4.33 -6.93
CA ILE A 101 5.84 3.50 -5.94
C ILE A 101 4.61 4.20 -5.36
N VAL A 102 3.49 3.48 -5.24
CA VAL A 102 2.36 3.85 -4.39
C VAL A 102 2.28 2.86 -3.22
N TYR A 103 2.24 3.37 -2.01
CA TYR A 103 2.33 2.57 -0.79
C TYR A 103 1.11 2.78 0.10
N CYS A 104 0.42 1.71 0.43
CA CYS A 104 -0.67 1.73 1.40
C CYS A 104 -0.11 1.50 2.81
N ALA A 105 -0.03 2.56 3.60
CA ALA A 105 0.33 2.53 5.01
C ALA A 105 -0.94 2.47 5.91
N SER A 106 -0.92 3.19 7.00
CA SER A 106 -2.04 3.37 7.93
C SER A 106 -2.01 4.77 8.52
N ALA A 107 -3.15 5.36 8.79
CA ALA A 107 -3.23 6.51 9.67
C ALA A 107 -2.55 6.19 11.02
N GLY A 108 -1.86 7.18 11.58
CA GLY A 108 -1.05 7.01 12.78
C GLY A 108 0.42 6.66 12.53
N VAL A 109 0.82 6.32 11.30
CA VAL A 109 2.22 6.00 10.96
C VAL A 109 3.17 7.18 11.24
N ASN A 110 2.66 8.41 11.15
CA ASN A 110 3.36 9.65 11.50
C ASN A 110 2.97 10.17 12.90
N ARG A 111 2.25 9.37 13.69
CA ARG A 111 1.70 9.75 15.01
C ARG A 111 0.72 10.92 14.96
N GLU A 112 0.05 11.11 13.85
CA GLU A 112 -0.76 12.26 13.48
C GLU A 112 -2.24 12.17 13.90
N ILE A 113 -2.70 11.06 14.51
CA ILE A 113 -4.10 10.95 14.94
C ILE A 113 -4.32 11.77 16.21
N PRO A 114 -5.17 12.84 16.18
CA PRO A 114 -5.30 13.76 17.29
C PRO A 114 -6.15 13.20 18.44
N GLY A 115 -6.03 13.85 19.59
CA GLY A 115 -6.87 13.61 20.76
C GLY A 115 -6.51 12.35 21.57
N ILE A 116 -7.20 12.16 22.70
CA ILE A 116 -6.95 11.04 23.62
C ILE A 116 -7.28 9.69 22.95
N ALA A 117 -8.40 9.62 22.23
CA ALA A 117 -8.80 8.42 21.50
C ALA A 117 -7.75 8.04 20.45
N GLY A 118 -7.19 9.02 19.73
CA GLY A 118 -6.12 8.80 18.75
C GLY A 118 -4.85 8.23 19.41
N LYS A 119 -4.46 8.77 20.56
CA LYS A 119 -3.32 8.27 21.34
C LYS A 119 -3.52 6.81 21.78
N VAL A 120 -4.73 6.44 22.21
CA VAL A 120 -5.06 5.06 22.60
C VAL A 120 -4.96 4.12 21.41
N VAL A 121 -5.55 4.49 20.27
CA VAL A 121 -5.50 3.68 19.04
C VAL A 121 -4.04 3.52 18.57
N MET A 122 -3.26 4.60 18.52
CA MET A 122 -1.85 4.53 18.13
C MET A 122 -1.02 3.68 19.08
N LYS A 123 -1.34 3.67 20.39
CA LYS A 123 -0.68 2.78 21.35
C LYS A 123 -1.05 1.31 21.12
N MET A 124 -2.31 1.01 20.82
CA MET A 124 -2.74 -0.36 20.48
C MET A 124 -2.09 -0.87 19.19
N LEU A 125 -1.88 0.01 18.22
CA LEU A 125 -1.27 -0.29 16.92
C LEU A 125 0.22 0.03 16.87
N GLU A 126 0.87 0.28 18.02
CA GLU A 126 2.25 0.79 18.07
C GLU A 126 3.23 -0.07 17.26
N LYS A 127 3.16 -1.39 17.41
CA LYS A 127 4.07 -2.31 16.73
C LYS A 127 3.92 -2.26 15.20
N PRO A 128 2.71 -2.50 14.62
CA PRO A 128 2.54 -2.41 13.17
C PRO A 128 2.81 -1.01 12.62
N LEU A 129 2.51 0.06 13.36
CA LEU A 129 2.84 1.42 12.94
C LEU A 129 4.34 1.68 12.89
N LYS A 130 5.11 1.19 13.87
CA LYS A 130 6.58 1.26 13.86
C LYS A 130 7.17 0.46 12.69
N ASP A 131 6.63 -0.71 12.41
CA ASP A 131 7.09 -1.56 11.32
C ASP A 131 6.82 -0.90 9.95
N HIS A 132 5.62 -0.33 9.74
CA HIS A 132 5.31 0.48 8.57
C HIS A 132 6.24 1.71 8.47
N ARG A 133 6.49 2.41 9.59
CA ARG A 133 7.36 3.59 9.59
C ARG A 133 8.78 3.22 9.18
N ALA A 134 9.34 2.15 9.71
CA ALA A 134 10.67 1.67 9.36
C ALA A 134 10.76 1.24 7.88
N ALA A 135 9.73 0.59 7.34
CA ALA A 135 9.64 0.29 5.91
C ALA A 135 9.63 1.56 5.06
N LEU A 136 8.80 2.54 5.43
CA LEU A 136 8.72 3.82 4.72
C LEU A 136 10.03 4.61 4.80
N ASP A 137 10.67 4.70 5.97
CA ASP A 137 11.94 5.39 6.12
C ASP A 137 13.00 4.83 5.17
N TYR A 138 13.03 3.50 5.02
CA TYR A 138 13.95 2.85 4.10
C TYR A 138 13.60 3.11 2.63
N ILE A 139 12.32 2.98 2.25
CA ILE A 139 11.85 3.27 0.87
C ILE A 139 12.17 4.72 0.50
N LEU A 140 11.86 5.66 1.40
CA LEU A 140 12.06 7.09 1.17
C LEU A 140 13.54 7.53 1.19
N SER A 141 14.45 6.68 1.66
CA SER A 141 15.90 6.90 1.55
C SER A 141 16.47 6.60 0.17
N LYS A 142 15.65 5.98 -0.71
CA LYS A 142 16.03 5.65 -2.09
C LYS A 142 15.59 6.74 -3.08
N ASP A 143 16.16 6.72 -4.28
CA ASP A 143 15.75 7.61 -5.39
C ASP A 143 14.44 7.10 -6.01
N VAL A 144 13.33 7.38 -5.34
CA VAL A 144 11.98 6.96 -5.75
C VAL A 144 11.01 8.13 -5.83
N ILE A 145 10.06 8.03 -6.75
CA ILE A 145 8.87 8.90 -6.83
C ILE A 145 7.76 8.17 -6.08
N TYR A 146 7.40 8.64 -4.91
CA TYR A 146 6.47 7.93 -4.03
C TYR A 146 5.13 8.63 -3.85
N THR A 147 4.11 7.85 -3.55
CA THR A 147 2.88 8.31 -2.90
C THR A 147 2.54 7.38 -1.75
N VAL A 148 2.34 7.92 -0.56
CA VAL A 148 1.94 7.14 0.61
C VAL A 148 0.48 7.43 0.95
N ALA A 149 -0.39 6.42 0.84
CA ALA A 149 -1.75 6.49 1.37
C ALA A 149 -1.76 6.13 2.86
N ARG A 150 -2.36 6.99 3.70
CA ARG A 150 -2.52 6.78 5.14
C ARG A 150 -4.01 6.67 5.49
N PRO A 151 -4.68 5.55 5.14
CA PRO A 151 -6.10 5.40 5.39
C PRO A 151 -6.42 5.29 6.88
N MET A 152 -7.55 5.84 7.27
CA MET A 152 -8.21 5.58 8.54
C MET A 152 -8.71 4.12 8.59
N GLY A 153 -9.46 3.73 9.62
CA GLY A 153 -9.92 2.35 9.80
C GLY A 153 -10.57 1.75 8.53
N LEU A 154 -10.04 0.63 8.04
CA LEU A 154 -10.51 0.03 6.78
C LEU A 154 -11.81 -0.75 6.96
N LYS A 155 -12.77 -0.55 6.05
CA LYS A 155 -14.06 -1.27 5.99
C LYS A 155 -14.24 -1.99 4.66
N ASN A 156 -15.13 -3.00 4.65
CA ASN A 156 -15.51 -3.74 3.43
C ASN A 156 -16.83 -3.17 2.85
N ASN A 157 -16.96 -1.86 2.81
CA ASN A 157 -18.09 -1.18 2.19
C ASN A 157 -17.84 -1.02 0.67
N PRO A 158 -18.87 -0.77 -0.14
CA PRO A 158 -18.73 -0.38 -1.53
C PRO A 158 -17.83 0.85 -1.70
N LEU A 159 -17.37 1.07 -2.93
CA LEU A 159 -16.58 2.24 -3.31
C LEU A 159 -17.35 3.54 -3.00
N GLU A 160 -16.71 4.43 -2.27
CA GLU A 160 -17.12 5.82 -2.06
C GLU A 160 -16.09 6.71 -2.81
N LEU A 161 -16.56 7.60 -3.69
CA LEU A 161 -15.70 8.49 -4.47
C LEU A 161 -15.48 9.86 -3.82
N ASP A 162 -16.32 10.21 -2.86
CA ASP A 162 -16.32 11.48 -2.11
C ASP A 162 -15.45 11.45 -0.84
N TYR A 163 -14.49 10.50 -0.76
CA TYR A 163 -13.57 10.44 0.37
C TYR A 163 -12.70 11.71 0.47
N VAL A 164 -12.31 12.03 1.70
CA VAL A 164 -11.53 13.22 2.02
C VAL A 164 -10.04 12.89 2.05
N GLU A 165 -9.26 13.75 1.41
CA GLU A 165 -7.79 13.71 1.36
C GLU A 165 -7.18 14.79 2.26
N SER A 166 -6.09 14.48 2.96
CA SER A 166 -5.31 15.45 3.74
C SER A 166 -3.82 15.18 3.57
N PHE A 167 -3.07 16.20 3.13
CA PHE A 167 -1.62 16.10 2.92
C PHE A 167 -0.83 16.27 4.22
N ASP A 168 -1.34 17.00 5.19
CA ASP A 168 -0.62 17.37 6.40
C ASP A 168 -0.88 16.42 7.58
N SER A 169 -2.12 15.90 7.68
CA SER A 169 -2.56 15.12 8.83
C SER A 169 -3.51 13.99 8.44
N VAL A 170 -4.28 13.46 9.38
CA VAL A 170 -5.48 12.68 9.06
C VAL A 170 -6.66 13.62 8.80
N PRO A 171 -7.58 13.30 7.86
CA PRO A 171 -8.75 14.11 7.62
C PRO A 171 -9.61 14.28 8.89
N ASN A 172 -10.12 15.49 9.12
CA ASN A 172 -11.14 15.73 10.14
C ASN A 172 -12.55 15.32 9.62
N ALA A 173 -12.70 14.02 9.37
CA ALA A 173 -13.86 13.41 8.74
C ALA A 173 -14.22 12.10 9.47
N ALA A 174 -14.74 11.09 8.76
CA ALA A 174 -15.03 9.79 9.34
C ALA A 174 -13.73 9.08 9.84
N ARG A 175 -13.88 8.20 10.82
CA ARG A 175 -12.75 7.41 11.36
C ARG A 175 -12.46 6.14 10.56
N SER A 176 -13.04 6.03 9.38
CA SER A 176 -12.91 4.85 8.53
C SER A 176 -13.04 5.21 7.06
N ILE A 177 -12.66 4.25 6.20
CA ILE A 177 -12.77 4.36 4.75
C ILE A 177 -12.93 2.97 4.13
N PRO A 178 -13.72 2.79 3.04
CA PRO A 178 -13.77 1.54 2.30
C PRO A 178 -12.40 1.17 1.69
N ARG A 179 -12.07 -0.12 1.69
CA ARG A 179 -10.87 -0.62 1.00
C ARG A 179 -10.89 -0.30 -0.50
N ALA A 180 -12.07 -0.34 -1.11
CA ALA A 180 -12.26 0.04 -2.50
C ALA A 180 -11.90 1.51 -2.76
N SER A 181 -12.24 2.43 -1.84
CA SER A 181 -11.89 3.86 -1.96
C SER A 181 -10.39 4.10 -1.79
N VAL A 182 -9.73 3.33 -0.92
CA VAL A 182 -8.26 3.38 -0.82
C VAL A 182 -7.60 2.86 -2.10
N ALA A 183 -8.10 1.76 -2.66
CA ALA A 183 -7.61 1.20 -3.92
C ALA A 183 -7.80 2.20 -5.08
N HIS A 184 -8.96 2.85 -5.16
CA HIS A 184 -9.23 3.92 -6.13
C HIS A 184 -8.23 5.08 -5.99
N PHE A 185 -7.95 5.53 -4.76
CA PHE A 185 -6.95 6.57 -4.51
C PHE A 185 -5.56 6.14 -5.00
N LEU A 186 -5.10 4.93 -4.67
CA LEU A 186 -3.80 4.42 -5.10
C LEU A 186 -3.68 4.39 -6.62
N LEU A 187 -4.74 3.98 -7.32
CA LEU A 187 -4.77 3.92 -8.77
C LEU A 187 -4.74 5.34 -9.39
N LYS A 188 -5.55 6.27 -8.88
CA LYS A 188 -5.54 7.68 -9.27
C LYS A 188 -4.14 8.29 -9.07
N ALA A 189 -3.51 8.03 -7.94
CA ALA A 189 -2.22 8.59 -7.59
C ALA A 189 -1.05 8.09 -8.46
N LEU A 190 -1.20 6.97 -9.18
CA LEU A 190 -0.15 6.49 -10.09
C LEU A 190 0.15 7.44 -11.24
N THR A 191 -0.86 8.15 -11.74
CA THR A 191 -0.79 8.95 -12.97
C THR A 191 -0.99 10.45 -12.76
N ASP A 192 -1.36 10.88 -11.56
CA ASP A 192 -1.58 12.29 -11.23
C ASP A 192 -0.35 12.83 -10.46
N GLU A 193 0.44 13.67 -11.13
CA GLU A 193 1.68 14.28 -10.60
C GLU A 193 1.47 15.03 -9.28
N LYS A 194 0.25 15.50 -9.00
CA LYS A 194 -0.13 16.14 -7.73
C LYS A 194 0.22 15.28 -6.51
N TYR A 195 0.26 13.95 -6.69
CA TYR A 195 0.54 13.02 -5.59
C TYR A 195 1.99 12.56 -5.53
N GLU A 196 2.84 13.01 -6.44
CA GLU A 196 4.26 12.66 -6.40
C GLU A 196 4.94 13.23 -5.16
N ASN A 197 5.73 12.38 -4.52
CA ASN A 197 6.46 12.68 -3.29
C ASN A 197 5.57 13.20 -2.14
N THR A 198 4.35 12.68 -2.06
CA THR A 198 3.37 13.05 -1.04
C THR A 198 2.96 11.90 -0.14
N SER A 199 2.46 12.27 1.04
CA SER A 199 1.87 11.33 2.01
C SER A 199 0.48 11.85 2.38
N VAL A 200 -0.57 11.10 2.01
CA VAL A 200 -1.95 11.56 2.03
C VAL A 200 -2.79 10.75 3.02
N GLY A 201 -3.37 11.42 4.01
CA GLY A 201 -4.37 10.86 4.91
C GLY A 201 -5.70 10.70 4.20
N LEU A 202 -6.39 9.58 4.41
CA LEU A 202 -7.64 9.24 3.74
C LEU A 202 -8.73 8.85 4.74
N ALA A 203 -9.94 9.39 4.57
CA ALA A 203 -11.13 9.02 5.33
C ALA A 203 -12.39 9.16 4.46
N SER A 204 -13.47 8.42 4.77
CA SER A 204 -14.79 8.72 4.20
C SER A 204 -15.21 10.16 4.55
N ALA A 205 -15.97 10.80 3.70
CA ALA A 205 -16.80 11.93 4.10
C ALA A 205 -17.74 11.49 5.25
N LYS A 206 -18.30 12.42 6.00
CA LYS A 206 -19.17 12.08 7.15
C LYS A 206 -20.49 11.51 6.69
#